data_063f22e11d9e355a54d951179fb74511
#
_entry.id   063f22e11d9e355a54d951179fb74511
#
_cell.length_a   1.000
_cell.length_b   1.000
_cell.length_c   1.000
_cell.angle_alpha   90.00
_cell.angle_beta   90.00
_cell.angle_gamma   90.00
#
_symmetry.space_group_name_H-M   'P 1'
#
loop_
_entity.id
_entity.type
_entity.pdbx_description
1 polymer ?
#
loop_
_entity_poly.entity_id
_entity_poly.type
_entity_poly.pdbx_seq_one_letter_code
_entity_poly.pdbx_strand_id
1 'polypeptide(L)'
;MSLAAPKSIKPKDWQSRGNPQNLLGHSIFVVDEGPANAPVILLLHGFPTSSWDWNLIWESLKKDYRLIALDMLGFGFSDKPNRRDYSIHQQADIVEALIKKYQLKEFHVLAHDYGDTVAQELLSRQIEENGAGYWLSCCFLNGGLFPETHRALLTQKL
;
A
#
# COMPACT_ATOMS: atom_id res chain seq x y z
N MET A 1 -0.55 23.75 22.19
CA MET A 1 -1.75 23.35 21.41
C MET A 1 -1.92 21.85 21.59
N SER A 2 -3.00 21.41 22.26
CA SER A 2 -3.32 19.98 22.33
C SER A 2 -3.88 19.58 20.95
N LEU A 3 -3.14 18.75 20.20
CA LEU A 3 -3.67 18.13 19.00
C LEU A 3 -4.75 17.15 19.44
N ALA A 4 -5.98 17.38 18.99
CA ALA A 4 -7.05 16.38 19.20
C ALA A 4 -6.62 15.05 18.62
N ALA A 5 -6.85 13.96 19.34
CA ALA A 5 -6.54 12.62 18.84
C ALA A 5 -7.26 12.38 17.49
N PRO A 6 -6.59 11.80 16.51
CA PRO A 6 -7.21 11.50 15.22
C PRO A 6 -8.40 10.57 15.42
N LYS A 7 -9.52 10.85 14.74
CA LYS A 7 -10.72 10.01 14.81
C LYS A 7 -10.65 8.94 13.73
N SER A 8 -10.75 7.68 14.15
CA SER A 8 -10.92 6.57 13.21
C SER A 8 -12.27 6.67 12.50
N ILE A 9 -12.28 6.39 11.21
CA ILE A 9 -13.51 6.28 10.41
C ILE A 9 -13.91 4.81 10.28
N LYS A 10 -15.20 4.55 10.03
CA LYS A 10 -15.68 3.18 9.82
C LYS A 10 -15.17 2.62 8.49
N PRO A 11 -14.93 1.30 8.37
CA PRO A 11 -14.50 0.69 7.10
C PRO A 11 -15.45 1.00 5.92
N LYS A 12 -16.77 1.07 6.18
CA LYS A 12 -17.77 1.43 5.15
C LYS A 12 -17.57 2.86 4.61
N ASP A 13 -17.20 3.78 5.49
CA ASP A 13 -16.95 5.17 5.08
C ASP A 13 -15.61 5.25 4.31
N TRP A 14 -14.64 4.39 4.65
CA TRP A 14 -13.41 4.23 3.88
C TRP A 14 -13.68 3.69 2.48
N GLN A 15 -14.56 2.68 2.38
CA GLN A 15 -14.94 2.11 1.09
C GLN A 15 -15.51 3.16 0.12
N SER A 16 -16.26 4.14 0.63
CA SER A 16 -16.83 5.19 -0.21
C SER A 16 -15.81 6.19 -0.76
N ARG A 17 -14.57 6.17 -0.29
CA ARG A 17 -13.48 7.06 -0.74
C ARG A 17 -12.71 6.51 -1.93
N GLY A 18 -12.73 5.20 -2.13
CA GLY A 18 -11.97 4.53 -3.18
C GLY A 18 -12.84 3.97 -4.28
N ASN A 19 -12.18 3.54 -5.33
CA ASN A 19 -12.80 2.93 -6.48
C ASN A 19 -12.02 1.68 -6.93
N PRO A 20 -12.70 0.66 -7.48
CA PRO A 20 -12.02 -0.48 -8.06
C PRO A 20 -11.27 -0.06 -9.34
N GLN A 21 -10.04 -0.52 -9.46
CA GLN A 21 -9.19 -0.35 -10.63
C GLN A 21 -8.88 -1.73 -11.23
N ASN A 22 -9.02 -1.88 -12.54
CA ASN A 22 -8.53 -3.10 -13.19
C ASN A 22 -7.01 -2.98 -13.33
N LEU A 23 -6.29 -3.86 -12.62
CA LEU A 23 -4.84 -3.99 -12.66
C LEU A 23 -4.49 -5.46 -12.91
N LEU A 24 -3.87 -5.74 -14.03
CA LEU A 24 -3.48 -7.09 -14.46
C LEU A 24 -4.63 -8.11 -14.41
N GLY A 25 -5.85 -7.67 -14.75
CA GLY A 25 -7.04 -8.52 -14.78
C GLY A 25 -7.73 -8.72 -13.43
N HIS A 26 -7.28 -8.04 -12.38
CA HIS A 26 -7.89 -8.05 -11.05
C HIS A 26 -8.56 -6.72 -10.73
N SER A 27 -9.69 -6.77 -10.02
CA SER A 27 -10.34 -5.61 -9.44
C SER A 27 -9.63 -5.25 -8.14
N ILE A 28 -8.85 -4.18 -8.16
CA ILE A 28 -8.06 -3.69 -7.02
C ILE A 28 -8.69 -2.40 -6.51
N PHE A 29 -9.06 -2.38 -5.25
CA PHE A 29 -9.59 -1.18 -4.59
C PHE A 29 -8.46 -0.18 -4.34
N VAL A 30 -8.68 1.07 -4.77
CA VAL A 30 -7.69 2.15 -4.63
C VAL A 30 -8.36 3.40 -4.09
N VAL A 31 -7.76 4.02 -3.09
CA VAL A 31 -8.10 5.36 -2.60
C VAL A 31 -7.02 6.31 -3.09
N ASP A 32 -7.42 7.40 -3.73
CA ASP A 32 -6.55 8.45 -4.26
C ASP A 32 -7.15 9.81 -3.88
N GLU A 33 -6.53 10.48 -2.92
CA GLU A 33 -7.00 11.76 -2.38
C GLU A 33 -5.84 12.72 -2.09
N GLY A 34 -6.14 14.00 -2.10
CA GLY A 34 -5.21 15.10 -1.81
C GLY A 34 -5.05 16.04 -2.99
N PRO A 35 -4.21 17.08 -2.87
CA PRO A 35 -4.02 18.04 -3.94
C PRO A 35 -3.33 17.38 -5.14
N ALA A 36 -3.86 17.57 -6.34
CA ALA A 36 -3.40 16.88 -7.55
C ALA A 36 -1.90 17.12 -7.89
N ASN A 37 -1.37 18.29 -7.51
CA ASN A 37 0.01 18.68 -7.79
C ASN A 37 0.94 18.54 -6.56
N ALA A 38 0.45 17.96 -5.46
CA ALA A 38 1.26 17.70 -4.27
C ALA A 38 2.19 16.51 -4.48
N PRO A 39 3.30 16.42 -3.71
CA PRO A 39 4.12 15.21 -3.68
C PRO A 39 3.25 13.98 -3.35
N VAL A 40 3.54 12.87 -4.02
CA VAL A 40 2.76 11.63 -3.87
C VAL A 40 3.35 10.76 -2.77
N ILE A 41 2.48 10.19 -1.92
CA ILE A 41 2.82 9.08 -1.04
C ILE A 41 2.02 7.85 -1.49
N LEU A 42 2.70 6.78 -1.87
CA LEU A 42 2.14 5.46 -2.10
C LEU A 42 2.16 4.68 -0.78
N LEU A 43 1.00 4.18 -0.34
CA LEU A 43 0.85 3.52 0.96
C LEU A 43 0.51 2.04 0.77
N LEU A 44 1.34 1.15 1.33
CA LEU A 44 1.23 -0.30 1.25
C LEU A 44 0.91 -0.87 2.63
N HIS A 45 -0.28 -1.46 2.79
CA HIS A 45 -0.79 -1.96 4.08
C HIS A 45 -0.20 -3.32 4.48
N GLY A 46 -0.46 -3.73 5.72
CA GLY A 46 -0.01 -4.98 6.31
C GLY A 46 -1.01 -6.14 6.24
N PHE A 47 -0.58 -7.30 6.73
CA PHE A 47 -1.42 -8.49 6.94
C PHE A 47 -2.04 -8.45 8.36
N PRO A 48 -3.28 -8.89 8.55
CA PRO A 48 -4.28 -9.34 7.56
C PRO A 48 -5.31 -8.23 7.24
N THR A 49 -4.90 -7.01 7.09
CA THR A 49 -5.75 -5.83 7.07
C THR A 49 -6.00 -5.28 5.65
N SER A 50 -6.01 -3.97 5.48
CA SER A 50 -6.31 -3.29 4.21
C SER A 50 -5.78 -1.85 4.25
N SER A 51 -5.93 -1.11 3.18
CA SER A 51 -5.61 0.32 3.13
C SER A 51 -6.31 1.16 4.20
N TRP A 52 -7.37 0.63 4.83
CA TRP A 52 -8.04 1.25 5.96
C TRP A 52 -7.11 1.48 7.17
N ASP A 53 -6.01 0.76 7.31
CA ASP A 53 -5.01 0.98 8.37
C ASP A 53 -4.52 2.42 8.42
N TRP A 54 -4.49 3.08 7.29
CA TRP A 54 -4.01 4.46 7.14
C TRP A 54 -5.01 5.53 7.59
N ASN A 55 -6.24 5.14 7.97
CA ASN A 55 -7.34 6.07 8.25
C ASN A 55 -7.02 7.12 9.33
N LEU A 56 -6.20 6.76 10.34
CA LEU A 56 -5.87 7.66 11.44
C LEU A 56 -4.92 8.79 11.03
N ILE A 57 -4.04 8.57 10.08
CA ILE A 57 -3.06 9.55 9.61
C ILE A 57 -3.50 10.23 8.31
N TRP A 58 -4.52 9.69 7.64
CA TRP A 58 -4.96 10.10 6.31
C TRP A 58 -5.30 11.59 6.22
N GLU A 59 -6.17 12.09 7.09
CA GLU A 59 -6.62 13.47 7.07
C GLU A 59 -5.51 14.48 7.39
N SER A 60 -4.48 14.07 8.09
CA SER A 60 -3.31 14.92 8.35
C SER A 60 -2.40 15.01 7.15
N LEU A 61 -2.05 13.86 6.57
CA LEU A 61 -1.13 13.79 5.42
C LEU A 61 -1.76 14.35 4.14
N LYS A 62 -3.07 14.11 3.93
CA LYS A 62 -3.80 14.56 2.74
C LYS A 62 -3.80 16.08 2.53
N LYS A 63 -3.46 16.87 3.54
CA LYS A 63 -3.39 18.32 3.42
C LYS A 63 -2.22 18.77 2.55
N ASP A 64 -1.10 18.04 2.63
CA ASP A 64 0.17 18.42 2.03
C ASP A 64 0.64 17.45 0.95
N TYR A 65 0.03 16.24 0.90
CA TYR A 65 0.39 15.17 -0.02
C TYR A 65 -0.81 14.63 -0.79
N ARG A 66 -0.58 14.16 -2.01
CA ARG A 66 -1.51 13.26 -2.68
C ARG A 66 -1.24 11.84 -2.19
N LEU A 67 -2.25 11.23 -1.58
CA LEU A 67 -2.15 9.91 -0.97
C LEU A 67 -2.80 8.88 -1.88
N ILE A 68 -2.05 7.84 -2.23
CA ILE A 68 -2.54 6.72 -3.02
C ILE A 68 -2.34 5.46 -2.19
N ALA A 69 -3.44 4.80 -1.81
CA ALA A 69 -3.42 3.52 -1.10
C ALA A 69 -4.25 2.50 -1.86
N LEU A 70 -3.79 1.26 -1.89
CA LEU A 70 -4.54 0.15 -2.49
C LEU A 70 -4.77 -0.93 -1.44
N ASP A 71 -5.86 -1.67 -1.61
CA ASP A 71 -6.00 -2.97 -0.96
C ASP A 71 -5.30 -4.00 -1.85
N MET A 72 -4.27 -4.66 -1.33
CA MET A 72 -3.54 -5.68 -2.07
C MET A 72 -4.47 -6.84 -2.46
N LEU A 73 -4.14 -7.56 -3.52
CA LEU A 73 -4.91 -8.72 -3.96
C LEU A 73 -5.07 -9.74 -2.83
N GLY A 74 -6.28 -10.17 -2.56
CA GLY A 74 -6.62 -11.03 -1.43
C GLY A 74 -7.10 -10.28 -0.18
N PHE A 75 -7.01 -8.95 -0.14
CA PHE A 75 -7.30 -8.14 1.04
C PHE A 75 -8.43 -7.13 0.81
N GLY A 76 -8.95 -6.59 1.91
CA GLY A 76 -9.88 -5.46 1.93
C GLY A 76 -11.05 -5.59 0.95
N PHE A 77 -11.22 -4.61 0.08
CA PHE A 77 -12.25 -4.55 -0.95
C PHE A 77 -11.75 -4.99 -2.34
N SER A 78 -10.49 -5.45 -2.45
CA SER A 78 -9.93 -6.03 -3.67
C SER A 78 -10.40 -7.46 -3.89
N ASP A 79 -10.21 -7.97 -5.11
CA ASP A 79 -10.49 -9.34 -5.48
C ASP A 79 -9.79 -10.35 -4.57
N LYS A 80 -10.48 -11.48 -4.31
CA LYS A 80 -9.99 -12.62 -3.51
C LYS A 80 -10.16 -13.91 -4.31
N PRO A 81 -9.36 -14.10 -5.38
CA PRO A 81 -9.48 -15.30 -6.20
C PRO A 81 -9.20 -16.56 -5.39
N ASN A 82 -10.11 -17.53 -5.48
CA ASN A 82 -9.98 -18.83 -4.82
C ASN A 82 -8.91 -19.70 -5.52
N ARG A 83 -8.25 -20.59 -4.75
CA ARG A 83 -7.32 -21.61 -5.25
C ARG A 83 -6.16 -21.01 -6.07
N ARG A 84 -5.58 -19.95 -5.58
CA ARG A 84 -4.44 -19.28 -6.19
C ARG A 84 -3.32 -19.11 -5.19
N ASP A 85 -2.10 -19.30 -5.64
CA ASP A 85 -0.93 -18.92 -4.87
C ASP A 85 -0.77 -17.39 -4.92
N TYR A 86 -0.77 -16.77 -3.77
CA TYR A 86 -0.46 -15.35 -3.63
C TYR A 86 1.03 -15.20 -3.40
N SER A 87 1.70 -14.40 -4.22
CA SER A 87 3.14 -14.16 -4.08
C SER A 87 3.46 -12.67 -3.91
N ILE A 88 4.57 -12.39 -3.28
CA ILE A 88 5.11 -11.03 -3.14
C ILE A 88 5.36 -10.42 -4.53
N HIS A 89 5.93 -11.20 -5.46
CA HIS A 89 6.16 -10.75 -6.83
C HIS A 89 4.87 -10.32 -7.52
N GLN A 90 3.79 -11.08 -7.36
CA GLN A 90 2.49 -10.71 -7.93
C GLN A 90 1.93 -9.42 -7.32
N GLN A 91 2.06 -9.22 -6.01
CA GLN A 91 1.66 -7.97 -5.37
C GLN A 91 2.48 -6.80 -5.90
N ALA A 92 3.79 -6.99 -6.04
CA ALA A 92 4.67 -5.98 -6.63
C ALA A 92 4.29 -5.65 -8.08
N ASP A 93 3.96 -6.65 -8.91
CA ASP A 93 3.48 -6.45 -10.28
C ASP A 93 2.22 -5.60 -10.34
N ILE A 94 1.27 -5.84 -9.42
CA ILE A 94 0.02 -5.07 -9.30
C ILE A 94 0.31 -3.62 -8.90
N VAL A 95 1.22 -3.41 -7.94
CA VAL A 95 1.64 -2.07 -7.52
C VAL A 95 2.32 -1.33 -8.67
N GLU A 96 3.20 -1.98 -9.41
CA GLU A 96 3.81 -1.38 -10.60
C GLU A 96 2.79 -1.03 -11.68
N ALA A 97 1.79 -1.89 -11.88
CA ALA A 97 0.70 -1.60 -12.81
C ALA A 97 -0.10 -0.36 -12.38
N LEU A 98 -0.29 -0.17 -11.05
CA LEU A 98 -0.89 1.05 -10.51
C LEU A 98 -0.01 2.27 -10.77
N ILE A 99 1.28 2.20 -10.46
CA ILE A 99 2.25 3.28 -10.68
C ILE A 99 2.24 3.71 -12.17
N LYS A 100 2.27 2.75 -13.08
CA LYS A 100 2.21 2.99 -14.53
C LYS A 100 0.88 3.61 -14.95
N LYS A 101 -0.24 3.06 -14.48
CA LYS A 101 -1.59 3.56 -14.80
C LYS A 101 -1.81 5.00 -14.34
N TYR A 102 -1.30 5.35 -13.17
CA TYR A 102 -1.41 6.69 -12.59
C TYR A 102 -0.29 7.64 -13.06
N GLN A 103 0.65 7.14 -13.89
CA GLN A 103 1.80 7.87 -14.43
C GLN A 103 2.63 8.55 -13.33
N LEU A 104 2.81 7.85 -12.20
CA LEU A 104 3.59 8.35 -11.08
C LEU A 104 5.07 8.35 -11.47
N LYS A 105 5.66 9.54 -11.60
CA LYS A 105 7.07 9.72 -11.98
C LYS A 105 7.98 9.67 -10.77
N GLU A 106 7.63 10.42 -9.74
CA GLU A 106 8.37 10.55 -8.48
C GLU A 106 7.39 10.45 -7.32
N PHE A 107 7.72 9.66 -6.30
CA PHE A 107 6.84 9.48 -5.14
C PHE A 107 7.61 8.97 -3.92
N HIS A 108 7.00 9.13 -2.75
CA HIS A 108 7.42 8.53 -1.50
C HIS A 108 6.66 7.21 -1.29
N VAL A 109 7.27 6.26 -0.56
CA VAL A 109 6.62 5.00 -0.18
C VAL A 109 6.51 4.94 1.34
N LEU A 110 5.32 4.61 1.83
CA LEU A 110 5.05 4.29 3.22
C LEU A 110 4.47 2.88 3.29
N ALA A 111 5.22 1.95 3.83
CA ALA A 111 4.86 0.54 3.90
C ALA A 111 4.74 0.06 5.35
N HIS A 112 3.93 -0.96 5.59
CA HIS A 112 3.70 -1.55 6.90
C HIS A 112 3.59 -3.06 6.79
N ASP A 113 4.27 -3.81 7.68
CA ASP A 113 4.18 -5.27 7.84
C ASP A 113 4.39 -6.03 6.51
N TYR A 114 3.38 -6.73 5.99
CA TYR A 114 3.42 -7.41 4.69
C TYR A 114 3.72 -6.44 3.53
N GLY A 115 3.25 -5.20 3.62
CA GLY A 115 3.56 -4.14 2.67
C GLY A 115 5.06 -3.82 2.61
N ASP A 116 5.80 -3.99 3.71
CA ASP A 116 7.25 -3.80 3.73
C ASP A 116 7.95 -4.83 2.85
N THR A 117 7.50 -6.08 2.85
CA THR A 117 8.06 -7.14 2.00
C THR A 117 7.78 -6.86 0.51
N VAL A 118 6.57 -6.38 0.20
CA VAL A 118 6.24 -5.95 -1.18
C VAL A 118 7.10 -4.74 -1.58
N ALA A 119 7.28 -3.79 -0.67
CA ALA A 119 8.12 -2.61 -0.94
C ALA A 119 9.60 -2.97 -1.13
N GLN A 120 10.12 -3.96 -0.42
CA GLN A 120 11.49 -4.45 -0.64
C GLN A 120 11.67 -5.05 -2.04
N GLU A 121 10.72 -5.86 -2.50
CA GLU A 121 10.72 -6.39 -3.86
C GLU A 121 10.70 -5.25 -4.91
N LEU A 122 9.83 -4.27 -4.72
CA LEU A 122 9.76 -3.09 -5.60
C LEU A 122 11.05 -2.27 -5.56
N LEU A 123 11.67 -2.12 -4.39
CA LEU A 123 12.94 -1.41 -4.24
C LEU A 123 14.09 -2.16 -4.93
N SER A 124 14.11 -3.50 -4.86
CA SER A 124 15.07 -4.32 -5.62
C SER A 124 14.95 -4.06 -7.12
N ARG A 125 13.73 -4.06 -7.65
CA ARG A 125 13.46 -3.72 -9.06
C ARG A 125 13.91 -2.30 -9.41
N GLN A 126 13.70 -1.34 -8.50
CA GLN A 126 14.14 0.04 -8.69
C GLN A 126 15.68 0.14 -8.81
N ILE A 127 16.41 -0.61 -7.97
CA ILE A 127 17.89 -0.64 -7.98
C ILE A 127 18.39 -1.29 -9.27
N GLU A 128 17.71 -2.31 -9.77
CA GLU A 128 18.03 -3.01 -11.03
C GLU A 128 17.57 -2.26 -12.28
N GLU A 129 17.10 -1.01 -12.14
CA GLU A 129 16.59 -0.15 -13.21
C GLU A 129 15.38 -0.72 -13.99
N ASN A 130 14.69 -1.69 -13.41
CA ASN A 130 13.49 -2.32 -14.00
C ASN A 130 12.18 -1.83 -13.34
N GLY A 131 12.27 -1.05 -12.27
CA GLY A 131 11.11 -0.58 -11.49
C GLY A 131 10.35 0.55 -12.16
N ALA A 132 9.07 0.68 -11.81
CA ALA A 132 8.21 1.76 -12.28
C ALA A 132 8.33 3.01 -11.41
N GLY A 133 8.55 4.17 -12.03
CA GLY A 133 8.70 5.46 -11.37
C GLY A 133 10.01 5.59 -10.57
N TYR A 134 10.20 6.70 -9.87
CA TYR A 134 11.38 6.98 -9.07
C TYR A 134 11.01 7.23 -7.61
N TRP A 135 11.65 6.52 -6.69
CA TRP A 135 11.38 6.65 -5.26
C TRP A 135 12.21 7.78 -4.65
N LEU A 136 11.53 8.78 -4.13
CA LEU A 136 12.17 9.87 -3.39
C LEU A 136 12.59 9.44 -1.98
N SER A 137 11.78 8.60 -1.34
CA SER A 137 12.08 7.98 -0.05
C SER A 137 11.20 6.76 0.20
N CYS A 138 11.62 5.91 1.14
CA CYS A 138 10.81 4.81 1.64
C CYS A 138 10.85 4.79 3.17
N CYS A 139 9.69 4.56 3.80
CA CYS A 139 9.57 4.33 5.22
C CYS A 139 8.93 2.96 5.46
N PHE A 140 9.66 2.07 6.13
CA PHE A 140 9.20 0.75 6.53
C PHE A 140 8.72 0.78 7.98
N LEU A 141 7.52 0.26 8.25
CA LEU A 141 6.89 0.26 9.55
C LEU A 141 6.61 -1.17 10.01
N ASN A 142 7.34 -1.61 11.03
CA ASN A 142 7.07 -2.84 11.76
C ASN A 142 7.03 -4.11 10.89
N GLY A 143 7.80 -4.16 9.83
CA GLY A 143 7.91 -5.31 8.93
C GLY A 143 9.04 -6.26 9.28
N GLY A 144 8.97 -7.48 8.75
CA GLY A 144 10.02 -8.50 8.84
C GLY A 144 11.16 -8.26 7.86
N LEU A 145 11.88 -7.14 8.01
CA LEU A 145 12.98 -6.76 7.10
C LEU A 145 14.17 -7.73 7.19
N PHE A 146 14.35 -8.37 8.34
CA PHE A 146 15.50 -9.26 8.61
C PHE A 146 14.99 -10.64 9.00
N PRO A 147 15.16 -11.67 8.14
CA PRO A 147 14.69 -13.03 8.40
C PRO A 147 15.19 -13.60 9.75
N GLU A 148 16.40 -13.21 10.18
CA GLU A 148 17.02 -13.66 11.43
C GLU A 148 16.27 -13.20 12.67
N THR A 149 15.55 -12.09 12.59
CA THR A 149 14.79 -11.52 13.70
C THR A 149 13.32 -11.91 13.66
N HIS A 150 12.84 -12.49 12.55
CA HIS A 150 11.45 -12.84 12.36
C HIS A 150 11.05 -14.01 13.26
N ARG A 151 10.14 -13.76 14.20
CA ARG A 151 9.52 -14.78 15.06
C ARG A 151 8.06 -14.91 14.69
N ALA A 152 7.77 -15.72 13.68
CA ALA A 152 6.40 -15.97 13.22
C ALA A 152 5.53 -16.49 14.35
N LEU A 153 4.38 -15.85 14.57
CA LEU A 153 3.33 -16.34 15.47
C LEU A 153 2.73 -17.64 14.95
N LEU A 154 2.12 -18.44 15.83
CA LEU A 154 1.49 -19.71 15.43
C LEU A 154 0.46 -19.53 14.32
N THR A 155 -0.28 -18.44 14.34
CA THR A 155 -1.28 -18.06 13.33
C THR A 155 -0.69 -17.68 11.97
N GLN A 156 0.61 -17.41 11.90
CA GLN A 156 1.35 -17.10 10.66
C GLN A 156 2.02 -18.36 10.08
N LYS A 157 1.96 -19.48 10.79
CA LYS A 157 2.56 -20.77 10.38
C LYS A 157 1.52 -21.76 9.81
N LEU A 158 0.26 -21.37 9.81
CA LEU A 158 -0.88 -22.12 9.26
C LEU A 158 -1.25 -21.59 7.87
#